data_47a343e1059373d9bd55bc10d04110ba
#
_entry.id   47a343e1059373d9bd55bc10d04110ba
#
_cell.length_a   1.000
_cell.length_b   1.000
_cell.length_c   1.000
_cell.angle_alpha   90.00
_cell.angle_beta   90.00
_cell.angle_gamma   90.00
#
_symmetry.space_group_name_H-M   'P 1'
#
loop_
_entity.id
_entity.type
_entity.pdbx_description
1 polymer ?
#
loop_
_entity_poly.entity_id
_entity_poly.type
_entity_poly.pdbx_seq_one_letter_code
_entity_poly.pdbx_strand_id
1 'polypeptide(L)'
;MKKSLLLTGIVCSIMLCACQNTQKGNAQTETIDTDTIIVDADQYLVMETSEGDITLKLYRETPLHRHNFVKLARKGYYDNQQFYRIQNNFTVQAGDPKSKGATRETPLGENDLDYTIPEEIQPDKFIHKRGALAMASYYQMEKSSGGHFYFVTGFKYSDTQLYNAENKYNKKLREQVFDSITNSSPYVEQLREYTKDSKRYMPKIREIKKQIVAATD
;
A
#
# COMPACT_ATOMS: atom_id res chain seq x y z
N MET A 1 10.91 18.83 -30.28
CA MET A 1 12.28 18.45 -30.75
C MET A 1 12.48 16.97 -30.42
N LYS A 2 12.61 16.15 -31.47
CA LYS A 2 12.82 14.71 -31.35
C LYS A 2 14.29 14.45 -31.00
N LYS A 3 14.59 13.82 -29.87
CA LYS A 3 15.93 13.25 -29.61
C LYS A 3 15.85 11.73 -29.73
N SER A 4 16.50 11.24 -30.78
CA SER A 4 16.73 9.82 -31.06
C SER A 4 17.83 9.30 -30.13
N LEU A 5 17.57 8.23 -29.40
CA LEU A 5 18.57 7.50 -28.62
C LEU A 5 18.96 6.25 -29.40
N LEU A 6 20.21 6.23 -29.88
CA LEU A 6 20.83 5.05 -30.52
C LEU A 6 21.18 4.01 -29.44
N LEU A 7 20.60 2.83 -29.58
CA LEU A 7 20.98 1.66 -28.77
C LEU A 7 21.82 0.74 -29.64
N THR A 8 23.10 0.57 -29.31
CA THR A 8 24.03 -0.35 -29.97
C THR A 8 23.65 -1.80 -29.63
N GLY A 9 23.31 -2.55 -30.69
CA GLY A 9 22.94 -3.96 -30.55
C GLY A 9 24.15 -4.88 -30.45
N ILE A 10 24.01 -5.88 -29.58
CA ILE A 10 24.83 -7.10 -29.63
C ILE A 10 23.98 -8.18 -30.29
N VAL A 11 24.35 -8.58 -31.48
CA VAL A 11 23.76 -9.70 -32.24
C VAL A 11 24.38 -10.99 -31.74
N CYS A 12 23.60 -11.82 -31.08
CA CYS A 12 23.99 -13.20 -30.78
C CYS A 12 23.23 -14.14 -31.73
N SER A 13 23.96 -14.71 -32.68
CA SER A 13 23.48 -15.70 -33.67
C SER A 13 23.20 -17.02 -32.98
N ILE A 14 21.97 -17.50 -32.97
CA ILE A 14 21.66 -18.89 -32.59
C ILE A 14 21.06 -19.62 -33.78
N MET A 15 21.74 -20.71 -34.13
CA MET A 15 21.46 -21.64 -35.25
C MET A 15 20.11 -22.35 -35.04
N LEU A 16 19.29 -22.33 -36.09
CA LEU A 16 18.06 -23.11 -36.21
C LEU A 16 18.38 -24.59 -36.49
N CYS A 17 17.90 -25.47 -35.62
CA CYS A 17 17.71 -26.88 -35.93
C CYS A 17 16.22 -27.16 -36.10
N ALA A 18 15.80 -27.45 -37.31
CA ALA A 18 14.42 -27.77 -37.65
C ALA A 18 14.15 -29.28 -37.41
N CYS A 19 13.16 -29.58 -36.54
CA CYS A 19 12.48 -30.87 -36.59
C CYS A 19 10.98 -30.59 -36.72
N GLN A 20 10.45 -31.00 -37.88
CA GLN A 20 9.01 -31.00 -38.14
C GLN A 20 8.32 -32.10 -37.31
N ASN A 21 7.30 -31.76 -36.59
CA ASN A 21 6.25 -32.72 -36.24
C ASN A 21 4.88 -32.00 -36.16
N THR A 22 3.99 -32.51 -36.99
CA THR A 22 2.67 -31.94 -37.25
C THR A 22 1.68 -32.37 -36.18
N GLN A 23 1.23 -31.43 -35.35
CA GLN A 23 -0.09 -31.56 -34.70
C GLN A 23 -0.77 -30.19 -34.61
N LYS A 24 -1.99 -30.14 -35.13
CA LYS A 24 -2.91 -29.01 -35.02
C LYS A 24 -3.37 -28.87 -33.58
N GLY A 25 -2.87 -27.89 -32.89
CA GLY A 25 -3.36 -27.39 -31.62
C GLY A 25 -3.27 -25.89 -31.67
N ASN A 26 -4.38 -25.20 -31.37
CA ASN A 26 -4.44 -23.75 -31.21
C ASN A 26 -3.39 -23.30 -30.19
N ALA A 27 -2.21 -22.96 -30.63
CA ALA A 27 -1.24 -22.25 -29.83
C ALA A 27 -1.63 -20.77 -29.83
N GLN A 28 -2.32 -20.33 -28.79
CA GLN A 28 -2.27 -18.93 -28.41
C GLN A 28 -0.80 -18.64 -28.11
N THR A 29 -0.17 -17.88 -28.99
CA THR A 29 1.15 -17.32 -28.75
C THR A 29 1.00 -16.36 -27.57
N GLU A 30 1.27 -16.82 -26.37
CA GLU A 30 1.50 -15.93 -25.23
C GLU A 30 2.72 -15.09 -25.62
N THR A 31 2.46 -13.87 -26.05
CA THR A 31 3.49 -12.84 -26.13
C THR A 31 3.99 -12.68 -24.69
N ILE A 32 5.22 -13.11 -24.43
CA ILE A 32 5.92 -12.83 -23.18
C ILE A 32 5.96 -11.30 -23.07
N ASP A 33 5.08 -10.77 -22.24
CA ASP A 33 5.02 -9.35 -21.93
C ASP A 33 6.37 -9.00 -21.29
N THR A 34 7.21 -8.26 -22.02
CA THR A 34 8.51 -7.79 -21.52
C THR A 34 8.39 -6.90 -20.27
N ASP A 35 7.18 -6.54 -19.89
CA ASP A 35 6.86 -5.85 -18.65
C ASP A 35 6.97 -6.74 -17.40
N THR A 36 7.20 -8.05 -17.53
CA THR A 36 7.17 -9.01 -16.40
C THR A 36 8.52 -9.21 -15.71
N ILE A 37 9.58 -8.52 -16.11
CA ILE A 37 10.88 -8.63 -15.42
C ILE A 37 10.83 -7.82 -14.12
N ILE A 38 10.56 -8.49 -13.02
CA ILE A 38 10.72 -7.93 -11.67
C ILE A 38 12.21 -7.85 -11.38
N VAL A 39 12.79 -6.67 -11.54
CA VAL A 39 14.19 -6.41 -11.18
C VAL A 39 14.31 -6.36 -9.66
N ASP A 40 15.15 -7.22 -9.07
CA ASP A 40 15.41 -7.20 -7.62
C ASP A 40 16.41 -6.07 -7.24
N ALA A 41 15.96 -4.83 -7.46
CA ALA A 41 16.72 -3.63 -7.13
C ALA A 41 15.77 -2.45 -6.89
N ASP A 42 16.22 -1.48 -6.13
CA ASP A 42 15.56 -0.18 -6.05
C ASP A 42 15.50 0.48 -7.41
N GLN A 43 14.40 1.18 -7.70
CA GLN A 43 14.24 1.93 -8.95
C GLN A 43 14.07 3.41 -8.67
N TYR A 44 14.63 4.22 -9.54
CA TYR A 44 14.52 5.68 -9.46
C TYR A 44 13.74 6.20 -10.65
N LEU A 45 12.85 7.14 -10.38
CA LEU A 45 12.03 7.85 -11.37
C LEU A 45 12.12 9.34 -11.10
N VAL A 46 11.98 10.12 -12.14
CA VAL A 46 11.80 11.56 -12.03
C VAL A 46 10.36 11.89 -12.44
N MET A 47 9.64 12.54 -11.54
CA MET A 47 8.32 13.10 -11.79
C MET A 47 8.49 14.57 -12.10
N GLU A 48 8.32 14.93 -13.35
CA GLU A 48 8.34 16.33 -13.80
C GLU A 48 7.00 16.96 -13.46
N THR A 49 7.02 18.10 -12.76
CA THR A 49 5.81 18.84 -12.38
C THR A 49 5.93 20.30 -12.79
N SER A 50 4.80 21.05 -12.79
CA SER A 50 4.80 22.50 -13.02
C SER A 50 5.62 23.28 -11.99
N GLU A 51 5.84 22.72 -10.80
CA GLU A 51 6.55 23.35 -9.70
C GLU A 51 8.02 22.83 -9.55
N GLY A 52 8.46 21.97 -10.47
CA GLY A 52 9.77 21.37 -10.49
C GLY A 52 9.77 19.86 -10.38
N ASP A 53 10.94 19.26 -10.44
CA ASP A 53 11.14 17.82 -10.52
C ASP A 53 11.20 17.18 -9.14
N ILE A 54 10.58 16.01 -9.02
CA ILE A 54 10.60 15.18 -7.81
C ILE A 54 11.28 13.86 -8.13
N THR A 55 12.43 13.60 -7.52
CA THR A 55 13.09 12.29 -7.64
C THR A 55 12.47 11.30 -6.67
N LEU A 56 11.98 10.19 -7.21
CA LEU A 56 11.35 9.10 -6.48
C LEU A 56 12.31 7.92 -6.37
N LYS A 57 12.37 7.32 -5.18
CA LYS A 57 13.01 6.03 -4.95
C LYS A 57 11.93 5.01 -4.63
N LEU A 58 11.78 3.99 -5.48
CA LEU A 58 10.88 2.87 -5.28
C LEU A 58 11.67 1.68 -4.73
N TYR A 59 11.27 1.18 -3.57
CA TYR A 59 12.01 0.16 -2.85
C TYR A 59 11.85 -1.24 -3.47
N ARG A 60 12.92 -2.04 -3.46
CA ARG A 60 12.89 -3.44 -3.91
C ARG A 60 12.00 -4.33 -3.05
N GLU A 61 11.84 -3.97 -1.79
CA GLU A 61 11.05 -4.71 -0.80
C GLU A 61 9.53 -4.61 -1.01
N THR A 62 9.07 -3.74 -1.92
CA THR A 62 7.67 -3.63 -2.34
C THR A 62 7.53 -3.90 -3.85
N PRO A 63 7.85 -5.13 -4.31
CA PRO A 63 7.99 -5.43 -5.74
C PRO A 63 6.71 -5.25 -6.53
N LEU A 64 5.54 -5.58 -5.99
CA LEU A 64 4.26 -5.45 -6.69
C LEU A 64 3.91 -3.98 -6.94
N HIS A 65 4.00 -3.15 -5.91
CA HIS A 65 3.74 -1.71 -6.02
C HIS A 65 4.78 -1.03 -6.92
N ARG A 66 6.05 -1.36 -6.75
CA ARG A 66 7.12 -0.83 -7.58
C ARG A 66 6.91 -1.16 -9.06
N HIS A 67 6.66 -2.44 -9.38
CA HIS A 67 6.43 -2.87 -10.76
C HIS A 67 5.23 -2.15 -11.37
N ASN A 68 4.11 -2.10 -10.66
CA ASN A 68 2.91 -1.41 -11.10
C ASN A 68 3.16 0.07 -11.37
N PHE A 69 3.80 0.77 -10.44
CA PHE A 69 4.07 2.20 -10.59
C PHE A 69 4.97 2.49 -11.80
N VAL A 70 6.05 1.71 -11.98
CA VAL A 70 6.95 1.81 -13.13
C VAL A 70 6.24 1.51 -14.44
N LYS A 71 5.40 0.45 -14.48
CA LYS A 71 4.59 0.09 -15.63
C LYS A 71 3.65 1.22 -16.04
N LEU A 72 2.96 1.81 -15.10
CA LEU A 72 2.04 2.93 -15.34
C LEU A 72 2.79 4.18 -15.81
N ALA A 73 3.93 4.49 -15.20
CA ALA A 73 4.78 5.61 -15.62
C ALA A 73 5.28 5.44 -17.06
N ARG A 74 5.77 4.25 -17.42
CA ARG A 74 6.21 3.94 -18.79
C ARG A 74 5.09 4.03 -19.83
N LYS A 75 3.86 3.71 -19.44
CA LYS A 75 2.67 3.84 -20.30
C LYS A 75 2.13 5.26 -20.39
N GLY A 76 2.74 6.24 -19.74
CA GLY A 76 2.26 7.62 -19.71
C GLY A 76 0.93 7.78 -18.95
N TYR A 77 0.60 6.82 -18.06
CA TYR A 77 -0.65 6.88 -17.30
C TYR A 77 -0.74 8.15 -16.46
N TYR A 78 0.37 8.54 -15.83
CA TYR A 78 0.45 9.70 -14.95
C TYR A 78 0.65 11.02 -15.70
N ASP A 79 0.93 10.99 -17.01
CA ASP A 79 1.22 12.20 -17.78
C ASP A 79 0.02 13.16 -17.80
N ASN A 80 0.31 14.44 -17.52
CA ASN A 80 -0.68 15.52 -17.46
C ASN A 80 -1.79 15.32 -16.40
N GLN A 81 -1.60 14.45 -15.43
CA GLN A 81 -2.50 14.36 -14.29
C GLN A 81 -2.26 15.51 -13.30
N GLN A 82 -3.27 15.80 -12.49
CA GLN A 82 -3.21 16.83 -11.45
C GLN A 82 -3.16 16.18 -10.06
N PHE A 83 -2.50 16.87 -9.12
CA PHE A 83 -2.68 16.59 -7.71
C PHE A 83 -4.07 17.08 -7.31
N TYR A 84 -5.02 16.17 -7.21
CA TYR A 84 -6.42 16.50 -7.03
C TYR A 84 -6.82 16.74 -5.57
N ARG A 85 -5.98 16.30 -4.61
CA ARG A 85 -6.25 16.46 -3.19
C ARG A 85 -5.00 16.90 -2.45
N ILE A 86 -5.08 18.06 -1.80
CA ILE A 86 -3.99 18.61 -0.99
C ILE A 86 -4.54 18.86 0.41
N GLN A 87 -4.02 18.12 1.39
CA GLN A 87 -4.32 18.34 2.79
C GLN A 87 -3.06 18.83 3.51
N ASN A 88 -3.15 20.05 4.03
CA ASN A 88 -2.03 20.68 4.72
C ASN A 88 -1.58 19.81 5.91
N ASN A 89 -0.27 19.64 6.06
CA ASN A 89 0.36 18.84 7.09
C ASN A 89 -0.09 17.37 7.12
N PHE A 90 -0.56 16.84 6.00
CA PHE A 90 -0.97 15.45 5.91
C PHE A 90 -0.51 14.81 4.61
N THR A 91 -1.21 15.02 3.49
CA THR A 91 -0.87 14.38 2.20
C THR A 91 -1.15 15.27 1.00
N VAL A 92 -0.45 14.97 -0.11
CA VAL A 92 -0.74 15.43 -1.46
C VAL A 92 -0.99 14.22 -2.33
N GLN A 93 -2.16 14.11 -2.96
CA GLN A 93 -2.64 12.91 -3.65
C GLN A 93 -2.90 13.15 -5.13
N ALA A 94 -2.51 12.16 -5.97
CA ALA A 94 -2.71 12.11 -7.41
C ALA A 94 -3.09 10.70 -7.87
N GLY A 95 -3.17 10.47 -9.18
CA GLY A 95 -3.41 9.15 -9.75
C GLY A 95 -4.82 8.95 -10.32
N ASP A 96 -5.72 9.94 -10.22
CA ASP A 96 -7.03 9.89 -10.86
C ASP A 96 -6.90 10.21 -12.36
N PRO A 97 -7.22 9.27 -13.28
CA PRO A 97 -7.10 9.50 -14.72
C PRO A 97 -8.00 10.63 -15.25
N LYS A 98 -9.12 10.93 -14.57
CA LYS A 98 -9.98 12.05 -14.92
C LYS A 98 -9.42 13.41 -14.52
N SER A 99 -8.30 13.44 -13.80
CA SER A 99 -7.63 14.71 -13.47
C SER A 99 -6.94 15.35 -14.67
N LYS A 100 -6.75 14.61 -15.78
CA LYS A 100 -6.21 15.17 -17.02
C LYS A 100 -7.17 16.20 -17.60
N GLY A 101 -6.76 17.48 -17.60
CA GLY A 101 -7.60 18.58 -18.08
C GLY A 101 -8.82 18.89 -17.21
N ALA A 102 -8.87 18.39 -15.98
CA ALA A 102 -9.96 18.62 -15.06
C ALA A 102 -10.09 20.10 -14.68
N THR A 103 -11.33 20.54 -14.54
CA THR A 103 -11.68 21.86 -13.99
C THR A 103 -12.00 21.74 -12.50
N ARG A 104 -12.27 22.89 -11.86
CA ARG A 104 -12.63 22.92 -10.44
C ARG A 104 -13.92 22.16 -10.11
N GLU A 105 -14.81 22.02 -11.07
CA GLU A 105 -16.10 21.34 -10.95
C GLU A 105 -16.02 19.84 -11.22
N THR A 106 -14.90 19.35 -11.74
CA THR A 106 -14.71 17.93 -12.05
C THR A 106 -14.57 17.12 -10.76
N PRO A 107 -15.47 16.16 -10.49
CA PRO A 107 -15.32 15.30 -9.32
C PRO A 107 -14.16 14.35 -9.52
N LEU A 108 -13.20 14.35 -8.59
CA LEU A 108 -11.98 13.58 -8.63
C LEU A 108 -11.81 12.75 -7.36
N GLY A 109 -11.01 11.69 -7.46
CA GLY A 109 -10.65 10.82 -6.34
C GLY A 109 -11.42 9.49 -6.28
N GLU A 110 -12.42 9.31 -7.15
CA GLU A 110 -13.24 8.08 -7.21
C GLU A 110 -12.94 7.22 -8.46
N ASN A 111 -12.11 7.72 -9.38
CA ASN A 111 -11.83 7.03 -10.63
C ASN A 111 -10.46 6.34 -10.55
N ASP A 112 -10.47 5.03 -10.43
CA ASP A 112 -9.26 4.21 -10.37
C ASP A 112 -9.21 3.22 -11.54
N LEU A 113 -8.13 2.48 -11.61
CA LEU A 113 -8.00 1.32 -12.48
C LEU A 113 -8.93 0.19 -12.00
N ASP A 114 -9.24 -0.73 -12.88
CA ASP A 114 -10.14 -1.87 -12.65
C ASP A 114 -9.52 -3.00 -11.81
N TYR A 115 -8.33 -2.77 -11.27
CA TYR A 115 -7.62 -3.74 -10.43
C TYR A 115 -7.03 -3.09 -9.17
N THR A 116 -6.75 -3.91 -8.19
CA THR A 116 -6.09 -3.55 -6.93
C THR A 116 -4.82 -4.35 -6.74
N ILE A 117 -3.94 -3.87 -5.87
CA ILE A 117 -2.67 -4.51 -5.54
C ILE A 117 -2.73 -5.00 -4.09
N PRO A 118 -2.34 -6.26 -3.80
CA PRO A 118 -2.19 -6.73 -2.43
C PRO A 118 -1.24 -5.83 -1.64
N GLU A 119 -1.54 -5.57 -0.38
CA GLU A 119 -0.69 -4.73 0.47
C GLU A 119 0.69 -5.34 0.70
N GLU A 120 1.73 -4.50 0.65
CA GLU A 120 3.11 -4.88 0.96
C GLU A 120 3.62 -4.05 2.15
N ILE A 121 2.79 -3.92 3.21
CA ILE A 121 3.07 -3.12 4.39
C ILE A 121 4.16 -3.79 5.23
N GLN A 122 5.25 -3.07 5.48
CA GLN A 122 6.40 -3.50 6.27
C GLN A 122 6.72 -2.43 7.33
N PRO A 123 5.97 -2.37 8.44
CA PRO A 123 6.07 -1.27 9.42
C PRO A 123 7.45 -1.17 10.10
N ASP A 124 8.17 -2.29 10.18
CA ASP A 124 9.53 -2.32 10.75
C ASP A 124 10.58 -1.66 9.85
N LYS A 125 10.28 -1.51 8.55
CA LYS A 125 11.21 -0.92 7.57
C LYS A 125 10.73 0.42 7.05
N PHE A 126 9.44 0.54 6.76
CA PHE A 126 8.86 1.69 6.08
C PHE A 126 7.71 2.29 6.88
N ILE A 127 7.87 3.54 7.23
CA ILE A 127 6.85 4.35 7.92
C ILE A 127 6.46 5.54 7.06
N HIS A 128 5.29 6.09 7.31
CA HIS A 128 4.77 7.29 6.64
C HIS A 128 5.46 8.57 7.14
N LYS A 129 6.78 8.66 6.96
CA LYS A 129 7.53 9.88 7.23
C LYS A 129 7.33 10.91 6.13
N ARG A 130 7.61 12.19 6.42
CA ARG A 130 7.57 13.24 5.40
C ARG A 130 8.43 12.87 4.18
N GLY A 131 7.85 13.02 2.99
CA GLY A 131 8.44 12.63 1.72
C GLY A 131 8.19 11.17 1.31
N ALA A 132 7.54 10.35 2.15
CA ALA A 132 7.17 9.00 1.73
C ALA A 132 6.12 9.05 0.62
N LEU A 133 6.34 8.25 -0.44
CA LEU A 133 5.38 7.94 -1.49
C LEU A 133 4.67 6.64 -1.11
N ALA A 134 3.34 6.63 -1.15
CA ALA A 134 2.54 5.44 -0.89
C ALA A 134 1.33 5.37 -1.84
N MET A 135 0.89 4.14 -2.16
CA MET A 135 -0.37 3.93 -2.87
C MET A 135 -1.55 4.12 -1.91
N ALA A 136 -2.65 4.66 -2.43
CA ALA A 136 -3.88 4.77 -1.64
C ALA A 136 -4.43 3.39 -1.30
N SER A 137 -4.88 3.21 -0.07
CA SER A 137 -5.48 1.95 0.40
C SER A 137 -7.00 2.06 0.46
N TYR A 138 -7.67 1.00 0.13
CA TYR A 138 -9.11 0.88 0.35
C TYR A 138 -9.38 0.43 1.78
N TYR A 139 -10.15 1.21 2.50
CA TYR A 139 -10.47 0.93 3.89
C TYR A 139 -11.02 -0.50 4.08
N GLN A 140 -10.43 -1.27 4.99
CA GLN A 140 -10.77 -2.65 5.35
C GLN A 140 -10.55 -3.74 4.25
N MET A 141 -9.87 -3.45 3.15
CA MET A 141 -9.72 -4.43 2.06
C MET A 141 -8.35 -5.10 1.96
N GLU A 142 -7.37 -4.69 2.78
CA GLU A 142 -5.97 -5.18 2.69
C GLU A 142 -5.41 -5.08 1.26
N LYS A 143 -5.85 -4.06 0.52
CA LYS A 143 -5.51 -3.83 -0.88
C LYS A 143 -5.26 -2.36 -1.14
N SER A 144 -4.35 -2.10 -2.04
CA SER A 144 -4.04 -0.76 -2.52
C SER A 144 -4.68 -0.49 -3.88
N SER A 145 -4.94 0.78 -4.15
CA SER A 145 -5.33 1.29 -5.46
C SER A 145 -4.32 0.88 -6.54
N GLY A 146 -4.81 0.64 -7.75
CA GLY A 146 -3.96 0.43 -8.92
C GLY A 146 -3.28 1.71 -9.40
N GLY A 147 -3.92 2.87 -9.28
CA GLY A 147 -3.46 4.13 -9.85
C GLY A 147 -3.21 5.26 -8.85
N HIS A 148 -4.00 5.35 -7.80
CA HIS A 148 -3.93 6.45 -6.85
C HIS A 148 -2.74 6.34 -5.90
N PHE A 149 -2.00 7.43 -5.77
CA PHE A 149 -0.87 7.53 -4.84
C PHE A 149 -0.89 8.86 -4.09
N TYR A 150 -0.11 8.94 -3.01
CA TYR A 150 0.06 10.17 -2.26
C TYR A 150 1.47 10.33 -1.72
N PHE A 151 1.86 11.58 -1.53
CA PHE A 151 3.04 11.96 -0.76
C PHE A 151 2.63 12.36 0.65
N VAL A 152 3.36 11.88 1.62
CA VAL A 152 3.21 12.31 3.02
C VAL A 152 3.89 13.65 3.19
N THR A 153 3.11 14.68 3.48
CA THR A 153 3.65 16.03 3.80
C THR A 153 3.83 16.23 5.30
N GLY A 154 2.99 15.58 6.14
CA GLY A 154 3.09 15.49 7.58
C GLY A 154 3.57 16.75 8.32
N PHE A 155 3.43 16.78 9.62
CA PHE A 155 3.99 17.79 10.49
C PHE A 155 4.94 17.17 11.50
N LYS A 156 5.79 18.00 12.14
CA LYS A 156 6.60 17.53 13.26
C LYS A 156 5.73 17.38 14.50
N TYR A 157 5.72 16.21 15.08
CA TYR A 157 5.08 15.98 16.38
C TYR A 157 5.96 16.54 17.51
N SER A 158 5.34 17.14 18.50
CA SER A 158 6.00 17.42 19.77
C SER A 158 6.13 16.14 20.60
N ASP A 159 7.05 16.15 21.57
CA ASP A 159 7.23 14.99 22.48
C ASP A 159 5.94 14.63 23.20
N THR A 160 5.16 15.64 23.62
CA THR A 160 3.85 15.41 24.24
C THR A 160 2.86 14.73 23.31
N GLN A 161 2.85 15.10 22.02
CA GLN A 161 1.98 14.46 21.03
C GLN A 161 2.42 13.02 20.74
N LEU A 162 3.72 12.76 20.68
CA LEU A 162 4.27 11.41 20.55
C LEU A 162 3.92 10.56 21.76
N TYR A 163 4.12 11.05 22.96
CA TYR A 163 3.74 10.36 24.20
C TYR A 163 2.25 10.01 24.24
N ASN A 164 1.38 10.95 23.86
CA ASN A 164 -0.06 10.70 23.82
C ASN A 164 -0.45 9.65 22.75
N ALA A 165 0.20 9.69 21.58
CA ALA A 165 -0.01 8.71 20.52
C ALA A 165 0.43 7.31 20.96
N GLU A 166 1.61 7.21 21.60
CA GLU A 166 2.14 5.97 22.15
C GLU A 166 1.22 5.38 23.22
N ASN A 167 0.77 6.20 24.17
CA ASN A 167 -0.16 5.75 25.19
C ASN A 167 -1.48 5.24 24.62
N LYS A 168 -2.01 5.93 23.59
CA LYS A 168 -3.23 5.50 22.88
C LYS A 168 -3.02 4.15 22.18
N TYR A 169 -1.88 4.00 21.51
CA TYR A 169 -1.52 2.76 20.82
C TYR A 169 -1.35 1.60 21.81
N ASN A 170 -0.57 1.81 22.87
CA ASN A 170 -0.32 0.82 23.91
C ASN A 170 -1.60 0.41 24.64
N LYS A 171 -2.53 1.35 24.85
CA LYS A 171 -3.85 1.02 25.41
C LYS A 171 -4.61 0.07 24.49
N LYS A 172 -4.67 0.37 23.19
CA LYS A 172 -5.35 -0.49 22.20
C LYS A 172 -4.71 -1.87 22.12
N LEU A 173 -3.37 -1.93 22.12
CA LEU A 173 -2.64 -3.20 22.10
C LEU A 173 -2.93 -4.05 23.33
N ARG A 174 -2.91 -3.45 24.54
CA ARG A 174 -3.28 -4.16 25.78
C ARG A 174 -4.72 -4.66 25.74
N GLU A 175 -5.66 -3.90 25.20
CA GLU A 175 -7.05 -4.34 25.02
C GLU A 175 -7.12 -5.56 24.07
N GLN A 176 -6.43 -5.54 22.95
CA GLN A 176 -6.38 -6.67 22.01
C GLN A 176 -5.76 -7.93 22.61
N VAL A 177 -4.65 -7.78 23.33
CA VAL A 177 -4.00 -8.90 24.07
C VAL A 177 -4.94 -9.44 25.13
N PHE A 178 -5.56 -8.57 25.93
CA PHE A 178 -6.51 -8.97 26.94
C PHE A 178 -7.71 -9.73 26.36
N ASP A 179 -8.28 -9.27 25.24
CA ASP A 179 -9.38 -9.92 24.55
C ASP A 179 -8.96 -11.29 24.00
N SER A 180 -7.76 -11.40 23.43
CA SER A 180 -7.21 -12.66 22.94
C SER A 180 -7.06 -13.68 24.07
N ILE A 181 -6.49 -13.28 25.21
CA ILE A 181 -6.31 -14.14 26.38
C ILE A 181 -7.68 -14.50 26.99
N THR A 182 -8.59 -13.56 27.06
CA THR A 182 -9.94 -13.81 27.58
C THR A 182 -10.67 -14.84 26.72
N ASN A 183 -10.56 -14.76 25.39
CA ASN A 183 -11.20 -15.68 24.46
C ASN A 183 -10.63 -17.11 24.50
N SER A 184 -9.37 -17.27 24.90
CA SER A 184 -8.71 -18.57 25.11
C SER A 184 -8.79 -19.07 26.57
N SER A 185 -9.32 -18.28 27.48
CA SER A 185 -9.40 -18.57 28.91
C SER A 185 -10.56 -19.52 29.23
N PRO A 186 -10.42 -20.41 30.23
CA PRO A 186 -11.54 -21.20 30.77
C PRO A 186 -12.68 -20.34 31.36
N TYR A 187 -12.43 -19.05 31.59
CA TYR A 187 -13.42 -18.11 32.12
C TYR A 187 -14.30 -17.44 31.03
N VAL A 188 -14.05 -17.71 29.75
CA VAL A 188 -14.76 -17.02 28.64
C VAL A 188 -16.29 -17.16 28.73
N GLU A 189 -16.77 -18.36 29.04
CA GLU A 189 -18.23 -18.61 29.18
C GLU A 189 -18.83 -17.87 30.37
N GLN A 190 -18.11 -17.85 31.51
CA GLN A 190 -18.56 -17.09 32.71
C GLN A 190 -18.60 -15.60 32.43
N LEU A 191 -17.63 -15.06 31.71
CA LEU A 191 -17.59 -13.65 31.31
C LEU A 191 -18.74 -13.30 30.37
N ARG A 192 -19.03 -14.17 29.38
CA ARG A 192 -20.18 -14.00 28.49
C ARG A 192 -21.50 -13.96 29.25
N GLU A 193 -21.69 -14.87 30.21
CA GLU A 193 -22.88 -14.91 31.06
C GLU A 193 -23.04 -13.66 31.89
N TYR A 194 -21.96 -13.23 32.57
CA TYR A 194 -21.98 -12.05 33.42
C TYR A 194 -22.13 -10.74 32.67
N THR A 195 -21.70 -10.69 31.40
CA THR A 195 -21.83 -9.48 30.54
C THR A 195 -23.28 -9.22 30.12
N LYS A 196 -24.14 -10.23 30.13
CA LYS A 196 -25.58 -10.06 29.84
C LYS A 196 -26.26 -9.14 30.83
N ASP A 197 -25.82 -9.16 32.13
CA ASP A 197 -26.25 -8.21 33.15
C ASP A 197 -25.03 -7.63 33.87
N SER A 198 -24.29 -6.78 33.15
CA SER A 198 -23.02 -6.24 33.66
C SER A 198 -23.15 -5.41 34.93
N LYS A 199 -24.28 -4.74 35.13
CA LYS A 199 -24.53 -3.96 36.36
C LYS A 199 -24.53 -4.86 37.62
N ARG A 200 -25.23 -5.97 37.55
CA ARG A 200 -25.35 -6.94 38.64
C ARG A 200 -24.04 -7.68 38.91
N TYR A 201 -23.31 -8.05 37.86
CA TYR A 201 -22.12 -8.92 37.96
C TYR A 201 -20.80 -8.17 37.90
N MET A 202 -20.78 -6.84 37.92
CA MET A 202 -19.56 -6.04 37.83
C MET A 202 -18.43 -6.47 38.78
N PRO A 203 -18.68 -6.78 40.07
CA PRO A 203 -17.63 -7.25 40.99
C PRO A 203 -17.00 -8.56 40.52
N LYS A 204 -17.81 -9.52 40.07
CA LYS A 204 -17.34 -10.81 39.53
C LYS A 204 -16.55 -10.66 38.25
N ILE A 205 -17.02 -9.82 37.34
CA ILE A 205 -16.32 -9.49 36.08
C ILE A 205 -14.94 -8.91 36.42
N ARG A 206 -14.84 -7.99 37.36
CA ARG A 206 -13.57 -7.39 37.80
C ARG A 206 -12.61 -8.42 38.39
N GLU A 207 -13.11 -9.36 39.17
CA GLU A 207 -12.31 -10.40 39.80
C GLU A 207 -11.74 -11.36 38.74
N ILE A 208 -12.56 -11.84 37.79
CA ILE A 208 -12.11 -12.68 36.73
C ILE A 208 -11.07 -11.96 35.87
N LYS A 209 -11.29 -10.68 35.52
CA LYS A 209 -10.32 -9.88 34.77
C LYS A 209 -8.97 -9.77 35.50
N LYS A 210 -8.96 -9.61 36.83
CA LYS A 210 -7.71 -9.62 37.62
C LYS A 210 -7.00 -10.98 37.56
N GLN A 211 -7.75 -12.08 37.63
CA GLN A 211 -7.17 -13.42 37.54
C GLN A 211 -6.57 -13.69 36.13
N ILE A 212 -7.22 -13.22 35.08
CA ILE A 212 -6.68 -13.32 33.72
C ILE A 212 -5.38 -12.52 33.59
N VAL A 213 -5.33 -11.30 34.08
CA VAL A 213 -4.11 -10.48 34.06
C VAL A 213 -2.98 -11.12 34.85
N ALA A 214 -3.27 -11.62 36.06
CA ALA A 214 -2.28 -12.28 36.92
C ALA A 214 -1.72 -13.60 36.34
N ALA A 215 -2.44 -14.22 35.45
CA ALA A 215 -1.98 -15.44 34.74
C ALA A 215 -1.10 -15.15 33.50
N THR A 216 -0.89 -13.87 33.17
CA THR A 216 -0.12 -13.42 32.01
C THR A 216 1.21 -12.75 32.36
N ASP A 217 1.46 -12.51 33.64
CA ASP A 217 2.75 -12.08 34.17
C ASP A 217 3.61 -13.32 34.50
#